data_6182eb06b9a8575214074975f3ecd3a0
#
_entry.id   6182eb06b9a8575214074975f3ecd3a0
#
_cell.length_a   1.000
_cell.length_b   1.000
_cell.length_c   1.000
_cell.angle_alpha   90.00
_cell.angle_beta   90.00
_cell.angle_gamma   90.00
#
_symmetry.space_group_name_H-M   'P 1'
#
loop_
_entity.id
_entity.type
_entity.pdbx_description
1 polymer ?
#
loop_
_entity_poly.entity_id
_entity_poly.type
_entity_poly.pdbx_seq_one_letter_code
_entity_poly.pdbx_strand_id
1 'polypeptide(L)'
;MLRTLLLFLLCLLLPVPQGALAASSGKTPVQAETSLPLNRTTFHFFSPEDIAANYKASKIIRVGYFDQHGVFEGEGEHLSGYAVALLTAISRYTGWEYKWVKIRFDELAQRLDDGTIDLSCGISFTPERSRLYSFSKLRAGYENTCLHVSSMSDMHYMDLEAFNGMRIGFFTDSLQYDVMKRFAAQNGFSFESFFFEESNEMAQALAEGRIDGYVDGVLRGNGTKVVATISTDPFFFVTRKDDSAIMDPLNEAMRRI
;
A
#
# COMPACT_ATOMS: atom_id res chain seq x y z
N MET A 1 -31.93 -31.68 -12.90
CA MET A 1 -30.99 -31.86 -14.00
C MET A 1 -29.60 -31.94 -13.44
N LEU A 2 -29.20 -33.14 -13.23
CA LEU A 2 -27.98 -33.59 -12.55
C LEU A 2 -27.06 -34.10 -13.66
N ARG A 3 -25.98 -33.35 -14.01
CA ARG A 3 -24.87 -33.83 -14.86
C ARG A 3 -23.97 -32.59 -15.18
N THR A 4 -22.95 -32.41 -14.37
CA THR A 4 -21.62 -31.87 -14.76
C THR A 4 -20.81 -31.59 -13.49
N LEU A 5 -20.57 -32.65 -12.71
CA LEU A 5 -19.66 -32.60 -11.57
C LEU A 5 -18.94 -33.93 -11.47
N LEU A 6 -18.09 -34.26 -12.45
CA LEU A 6 -17.19 -35.44 -12.35
C LEU A 6 -16.18 -35.40 -13.52
N LEU A 7 -15.14 -34.59 -13.43
CA LEU A 7 -13.97 -34.71 -14.33
C LEU A 7 -12.85 -33.74 -13.87
N PHE A 8 -12.35 -33.92 -12.65
CA PHE A 8 -11.03 -33.39 -12.24
C PHE A 8 -10.52 -34.14 -11.01
N LEU A 9 -10.39 -35.47 -11.16
CA LEU A 9 -9.64 -36.25 -10.16
C LEU A 9 -9.10 -37.52 -10.81
N LEU A 10 -8.16 -37.39 -11.76
CA LEU A 10 -7.41 -38.58 -12.21
C LEU A 10 -6.15 -38.13 -12.99
N CYS A 11 -5.12 -37.65 -12.29
CA CYS A 11 -3.75 -37.58 -12.82
C CYS A 11 -2.76 -37.49 -11.68
N LEU A 12 -2.61 -38.57 -10.94
CA LEU A 12 -1.52 -38.76 -10.00
C LEU A 12 -1.34 -40.26 -9.78
N LEU A 13 -0.61 -40.91 -10.70
CA LEU A 13 0.07 -42.19 -10.49
C LEU A 13 0.73 -42.60 -11.82
N LEU A 14 1.99 -42.18 -12.00
CA LEU A 14 2.91 -42.83 -12.92
C LEU A 14 4.13 -43.29 -12.15
N PRO A 15 4.61 -44.52 -12.36
CA PRO A 15 5.67 -45.14 -11.57
C PRO A 15 7.07 -44.70 -12.08
N VAL A 16 8.00 -44.58 -11.14
CA VAL A 16 9.42 -44.37 -11.36
C VAL A 16 10.07 -45.67 -11.84
N PRO A 17 10.85 -45.70 -12.94
CA PRO A 17 11.63 -46.86 -13.28
C PRO A 17 12.93 -46.90 -12.45
N GLN A 18 13.13 -48.04 -11.76
CA GLN A 18 14.42 -48.46 -11.22
C GLN A 18 15.27 -49.06 -12.38
N GLY A 19 16.48 -48.50 -12.55
CA GLY A 19 17.48 -49.01 -13.50
C GLY A 19 18.88 -49.00 -12.90
N ALA A 20 19.27 -50.13 -12.49
CA ALA A 20 20.52 -50.86 -12.32
C ALA A 20 21.90 -50.13 -12.42
N LEU A 21 22.74 -50.52 -11.44
CA LEU A 21 24.17 -50.36 -11.27
C LEU A 21 25.01 -50.80 -12.49
N ALA A 22 26.05 -50.00 -12.81
CA ALA A 22 27.32 -50.55 -13.33
C ALA A 22 28.48 -49.69 -12.86
N ALA A 23 29.42 -50.30 -12.16
CA ALA A 23 30.66 -49.74 -11.69
C ALA A 23 31.68 -49.65 -12.81
N SER A 24 32.46 -48.55 -12.88
CA SER A 24 33.77 -48.53 -13.53
C SER A 24 34.65 -47.42 -12.99
N SER A 25 35.82 -47.86 -12.58
CA SER A 25 37.00 -47.27 -11.98
C SER A 25 37.56 -45.97 -12.57
N GLY A 26 38.01 -45.12 -11.63
CA GLY A 26 39.31 -44.44 -11.73
C GLY A 26 39.43 -43.16 -12.54
N LYS A 27 39.49 -42.01 -11.83
CA LYS A 27 40.56 -41.01 -12.02
C LYS A 27 40.35 -39.85 -11.00
N THR A 28 41.48 -39.40 -10.49
CA THR A 28 41.81 -38.39 -9.50
C THR A 28 40.98 -37.11 -9.51
N PRO A 29 40.72 -36.46 -8.36
CA PRO A 29 39.90 -35.25 -8.23
C PRO A 29 40.65 -34.00 -8.66
N VAL A 30 40.10 -33.24 -9.57
CA VAL A 30 40.45 -31.83 -9.78
C VAL A 30 39.69 -31.01 -8.76
N GLN A 31 40.38 -30.42 -7.81
CA GLN A 31 39.85 -29.39 -6.94
C GLN A 31 39.48 -28.19 -7.80
N ALA A 32 38.20 -27.83 -7.79
CA ALA A 32 37.72 -26.51 -8.18
C ALA A 32 37.00 -25.93 -6.95
N GLU A 33 37.78 -25.26 -6.10
CA GLU A 33 37.24 -24.29 -5.16
C GLU A 33 36.67 -23.13 -5.93
N THR A 34 35.38 -22.98 -5.91
CA THR A 34 34.73 -21.68 -6.04
C THR A 34 33.39 -21.75 -5.28
N SER A 35 33.51 -21.71 -3.96
CA SER A 35 32.35 -21.47 -3.08
C SER A 35 32.05 -19.96 -3.07
N LEU A 36 31.09 -19.54 -3.86
CA LEU A 36 30.38 -18.29 -3.62
C LEU A 36 29.66 -18.42 -2.26
N PRO A 37 29.80 -17.45 -1.36
CA PRO A 37 29.05 -17.49 -0.12
C PRO A 37 27.56 -17.34 -0.43
N LEU A 38 26.83 -18.45 -0.34
CA LEU A 38 25.38 -18.42 -0.20
C LEU A 38 25.08 -17.65 1.09
N ASN A 39 24.62 -16.41 0.90
CA ASN A 39 24.10 -15.61 2.00
C ASN A 39 22.90 -16.37 2.57
N ARG A 40 23.15 -17.13 3.65
CA ARG A 40 22.10 -17.79 4.42
C ARG A 40 21.27 -16.70 5.08
N THR A 41 20.20 -16.29 4.44
CA THR A 41 19.11 -15.59 5.12
C THR A 41 18.58 -16.57 6.16
N THR A 42 19.02 -16.41 7.38
CA THR A 42 18.55 -17.21 8.53
C THR A 42 17.12 -16.75 8.76
N PHE A 43 16.14 -17.52 8.30
CA PHE A 43 14.76 -17.36 8.73
C PHE A 43 14.73 -17.74 10.21
N HIS A 44 14.67 -16.74 11.09
CA HIS A 44 14.39 -16.97 12.49
C HIS A 44 12.91 -17.41 12.60
N PHE A 45 12.70 -18.71 12.70
CA PHE A 45 11.44 -19.23 13.19
C PHE A 45 11.35 -18.90 14.69
N PHE A 46 10.27 -18.21 15.06
CA PHE A 46 10.01 -17.92 16.47
C PHE A 46 9.91 -19.22 17.25
N SER A 47 10.61 -19.28 18.39
CA SER A 47 10.41 -20.38 19.32
C SER A 47 9.01 -20.26 19.95
N PRO A 48 8.40 -21.37 20.40
CA PRO A 48 7.17 -21.31 21.18
C PRO A 48 7.25 -20.38 22.40
N GLU A 49 8.46 -20.18 22.93
CA GLU A 49 8.76 -19.29 24.05
C GLU A 49 8.73 -17.81 23.66
N ASP A 50 9.19 -17.45 22.44
CA ASP A 50 9.06 -16.08 21.90
C ASP A 50 7.59 -15.73 21.66
N ILE A 51 6.78 -16.71 21.24
CA ILE A 51 5.33 -16.55 21.06
C ILE A 51 4.65 -16.40 22.43
N ALA A 52 5.02 -17.20 23.44
CA ALA A 52 4.44 -17.15 24.78
C ALA A 52 4.85 -15.88 25.56
N ALA A 53 6.08 -15.40 25.39
CA ALA A 53 6.55 -14.15 26.02
C ALA A 53 5.83 -12.91 25.49
N ASN A 54 5.34 -12.93 24.24
CA ASN A 54 4.57 -11.84 23.61
C ASN A 54 3.06 -11.91 23.91
N TYR A 55 2.58 -13.02 24.49
CA TYR A 55 1.16 -13.19 24.89
C TYR A 55 0.82 -12.47 26.22
N LYS A 56 1.54 -11.43 26.56
CA LYS A 56 1.19 -10.54 27.66
C LYS A 56 0.07 -9.61 27.21
N ALA A 57 -1.15 -9.88 27.69
CA ALA A 57 -2.38 -9.08 27.58
C ALA A 57 -2.50 -8.31 26.24
N SER A 58 -3.28 -8.85 25.31
CA SER A 58 -3.56 -8.20 24.02
C SER A 58 -4.00 -6.74 24.27
N LYS A 59 -3.20 -5.81 23.76
CA LYS A 59 -3.58 -4.39 23.79
C LYS A 59 -4.47 -4.12 22.56
N ILE A 60 -5.69 -3.67 22.82
CA ILE A 60 -6.57 -3.24 21.73
C ILE A 60 -6.13 -1.86 21.25
N ILE A 61 -5.79 -1.75 19.98
CA ILE A 61 -5.43 -0.51 19.28
C ILE A 61 -6.59 -0.11 18.37
N ARG A 62 -7.14 1.08 18.57
CA ARG A 62 -8.16 1.66 17.72
C ARG A 62 -7.50 2.30 16.51
N VAL A 63 -7.70 1.69 15.35
CA VAL A 63 -7.09 2.17 14.09
C VAL A 63 -8.13 2.98 13.32
N GLY A 64 -7.85 4.28 13.18
CA GLY A 64 -8.62 5.14 12.30
C GLY A 64 -8.31 4.86 10.83
N TYR A 65 -9.34 4.68 10.01
CA TYR A 65 -9.19 4.50 8.58
C TYR A 65 -10.21 5.35 7.80
N PHE A 66 -9.85 5.72 6.61
CA PHE A 66 -10.67 6.44 5.63
C PHE A 66 -10.49 5.78 4.27
N ASP A 67 -11.40 6.05 3.35
CA ASP A 67 -11.34 5.46 2.02
C ASP A 67 -10.08 5.95 1.29
N GLN A 68 -9.09 5.06 1.19
CA GLN A 68 -7.85 5.28 0.46
C GLN A 68 -7.51 4.02 -0.32
N HIS A 69 -7.73 4.10 -1.63
CA HIS A 69 -7.64 2.94 -2.51
C HIS A 69 -6.28 2.24 -2.42
N GLY A 70 -6.28 0.91 -2.34
CA GLY A 70 -5.09 0.09 -2.14
C GLY A 70 -4.54 0.09 -0.71
N VAL A 71 -4.77 1.14 0.09
CA VAL A 71 -4.31 1.25 1.48
C VAL A 71 -5.36 0.72 2.43
N PHE A 72 -6.59 1.23 2.34
CA PHE A 72 -7.78 0.74 3.04
C PHE A 72 -8.93 0.58 2.05
N GLU A 73 -9.51 -0.60 1.97
CA GLU A 73 -10.61 -0.95 1.09
C GLU A 73 -11.70 -1.70 1.83
N GLY A 74 -12.95 -1.32 1.61
CA GLY A 74 -14.10 -1.93 2.25
C GLY A 74 -14.37 -1.40 3.66
N GLU A 75 -15.24 -2.10 4.40
CA GLU A 75 -15.69 -1.67 5.73
C GLU A 75 -15.92 -2.86 6.67
N GLY A 76 -15.81 -2.63 7.98
CA GLY A 76 -16.13 -3.61 9.02
C GLY A 76 -15.32 -4.90 8.87
N GLU A 77 -16.00 -6.03 8.79
CA GLU A 77 -15.38 -7.36 8.63
C GLU A 77 -14.77 -7.59 7.24
N HIS A 78 -15.12 -6.76 6.25
CA HIS A 78 -14.60 -6.82 4.88
C HIS A 78 -13.48 -5.80 4.63
N LEU A 79 -13.00 -5.14 5.69
CA LEU A 79 -11.89 -4.21 5.56
C LEU A 79 -10.62 -4.95 5.15
N SER A 80 -9.97 -4.48 4.10
CA SER A 80 -8.80 -5.05 3.47
C SER A 80 -7.84 -3.95 3.02
N GLY A 81 -6.80 -4.31 2.28
CA GLY A 81 -5.81 -3.38 1.75
C GLY A 81 -4.46 -3.51 2.40
N TYR A 82 -3.51 -2.74 1.86
CA TYR A 82 -2.11 -2.82 2.26
C TYR A 82 -1.88 -2.53 3.75
N ALA A 83 -2.52 -1.49 4.29
CA ALA A 83 -2.36 -1.12 5.71
C ALA A 83 -2.89 -2.21 6.64
N VAL A 84 -4.00 -2.87 6.27
CA VAL A 84 -4.56 -3.99 7.03
C VAL A 84 -3.60 -5.18 7.05
N ALA A 85 -3.03 -5.53 5.90
CA ALA A 85 -2.04 -6.60 5.80
C ALA A 85 -0.77 -6.29 6.61
N LEU A 86 -0.25 -5.05 6.52
CA LEU A 86 0.92 -4.61 7.26
C LEU A 86 0.66 -4.61 8.78
N LEU A 87 -0.49 -4.11 9.23
CA LEU A 87 -0.88 -4.15 10.65
C LEU A 87 -1.05 -5.59 11.14
N THR A 88 -1.59 -6.49 10.31
CA THR A 88 -1.65 -7.92 10.62
C THR A 88 -0.24 -8.53 10.78
N ALA A 89 0.75 -8.09 10.00
CA ALA A 89 2.14 -8.51 10.20
C ALA A 89 2.72 -7.91 11.50
N ILE A 90 2.45 -6.63 11.79
CA ILE A 90 2.87 -5.94 13.01
C ILE A 90 2.30 -6.61 14.28
N SER A 91 1.05 -7.09 14.24
CA SER A 91 0.42 -7.75 15.39
C SER A 91 1.18 -9.00 15.87
N ARG A 92 1.86 -9.69 14.96
CA ARG A 92 2.69 -10.88 15.31
C ARG A 92 3.87 -10.53 16.23
N TYR A 93 4.33 -9.28 16.20
CA TYR A 93 5.46 -8.80 17.02
C TYR A 93 5.01 -8.04 18.26
N THR A 94 3.83 -7.40 18.19
CA THR A 94 3.33 -6.55 19.27
C THR A 94 2.28 -7.22 20.15
N GLY A 95 1.64 -8.29 19.65
CA GLY A 95 0.48 -8.90 20.31
C GLY A 95 -0.76 -8.01 20.28
N TRP A 96 -0.79 -6.99 19.45
CA TRP A 96 -1.92 -6.08 19.35
C TRP A 96 -3.12 -6.71 18.66
N GLU A 97 -4.31 -6.36 19.15
CA GLU A 97 -5.58 -6.55 18.46
C GLU A 97 -6.08 -5.21 17.93
N TYR A 98 -6.70 -5.20 16.77
CA TYR A 98 -7.14 -3.96 16.14
C TYR A 98 -8.65 -3.81 16.18
N LYS A 99 -9.10 -2.62 16.58
CA LYS A 99 -10.47 -2.16 16.40
C LYS A 99 -10.48 -1.09 15.34
N TRP A 100 -11.14 -1.37 14.23
CA TRP A 100 -11.21 -0.46 13.08
C TRP A 100 -12.29 0.61 13.32
N VAL A 101 -11.95 1.87 13.10
CA VAL A 101 -12.82 3.03 13.28
C VAL A 101 -12.82 3.83 12.00
N LYS A 102 -13.92 3.84 11.25
CA LYS A 102 -14.05 4.68 10.05
C LYS A 102 -14.14 6.14 10.48
N ILE A 103 -13.31 6.98 9.86
CA ILE A 103 -13.26 8.42 10.11
C ILE A 103 -13.19 9.16 8.77
N ARG A 104 -13.42 10.45 8.78
CA ARG A 104 -13.06 11.33 7.69
C ARG A 104 -11.60 11.76 7.84
N PHE A 105 -10.93 12.06 6.72
CA PHE A 105 -9.53 12.48 6.76
C PHE A 105 -9.32 13.80 7.55
N ASP A 106 -10.24 14.75 7.40
CA ASP A 106 -10.22 16.03 8.12
C ASP A 106 -10.42 15.89 9.64
N GLU A 107 -11.03 14.80 10.11
CA GLU A 107 -11.20 14.50 11.54
C GLU A 107 -9.95 13.85 12.18
N LEU A 108 -8.98 13.39 11.40
CA LEU A 108 -7.85 12.57 11.88
C LEU A 108 -7.13 13.20 13.08
N ALA A 109 -6.80 14.49 13.01
CA ALA A 109 -6.09 15.20 14.08
C ALA A 109 -6.88 15.18 15.40
N GLN A 110 -8.15 15.53 15.31
CA GLN A 110 -9.04 15.57 16.46
C GLN A 110 -9.22 14.18 17.07
N ARG A 111 -9.44 13.15 16.24
CA ARG A 111 -9.67 11.77 16.69
C ARG A 111 -8.46 11.12 17.35
N LEU A 112 -7.24 11.50 16.94
CA LEU A 112 -6.00 11.11 17.62
C LEU A 112 -5.84 11.86 18.95
N ASP A 113 -6.14 13.16 18.98
CA ASP A 113 -5.97 14.00 20.17
C ASP A 113 -6.96 13.63 21.28
N ASP A 114 -8.25 13.44 20.96
CA ASP A 114 -9.29 13.04 21.94
C ASP A 114 -9.22 11.55 22.32
N GLY A 115 -8.34 10.79 21.65
CA GLY A 115 -8.16 9.37 21.93
C GLY A 115 -9.31 8.48 21.43
N THR A 116 -10.15 8.95 20.50
CA THR A 116 -11.14 8.09 19.82
C THR A 116 -10.45 7.03 18.98
N ILE A 117 -9.30 7.36 18.38
CA ILE A 117 -8.39 6.45 17.72
C ILE A 117 -6.98 6.58 18.30
N ASP A 118 -6.19 5.53 18.18
CA ASP A 118 -4.82 5.45 18.69
C ASP A 118 -3.78 5.55 17.58
N LEU A 119 -4.13 5.07 16.38
CA LEU A 119 -3.22 4.89 15.25
C LEU A 119 -3.96 5.12 13.95
N SER A 120 -3.29 5.63 12.93
CA SER A 120 -3.74 5.61 11.54
C SER A 120 -2.57 5.38 10.60
N CYS A 121 -2.84 5.07 9.33
CA CYS A 121 -1.86 4.80 8.26
C CYS A 121 -2.25 5.57 7.00
N GLY A 122 -1.33 5.65 6.05
CA GLY A 122 -1.57 6.30 4.77
C GLY A 122 -1.34 7.80 4.77
N ILE A 123 -0.57 8.31 5.75
CA ILE A 123 -0.37 9.74 5.94
C ILE A 123 0.97 10.18 5.37
N SER A 124 0.96 11.03 4.37
CA SER A 124 2.17 11.69 3.85
C SER A 124 2.72 12.69 4.86
N PHE A 125 4.05 12.69 5.00
CA PHE A 125 4.71 13.62 5.91
C PHE A 125 4.69 15.05 5.35
N THR A 126 4.30 16.01 6.18
CA THR A 126 4.57 17.44 5.98
C THR A 126 5.04 18.08 7.28
N PRO A 127 5.78 19.23 7.23
CA PRO A 127 6.16 19.96 8.43
C PRO A 127 4.97 20.39 9.28
N GLU A 128 3.85 20.75 8.66
CA GLU A 128 2.61 21.15 9.34
C GLU A 128 2.00 19.94 10.07
N ARG A 129 1.86 18.81 9.39
CA ARG A 129 1.34 17.56 9.97
C ARG A 129 2.24 17.03 11.09
N SER A 130 3.56 17.23 11.01
CA SER A 130 4.50 16.81 12.05
C SER A 130 4.34 17.57 13.37
N ARG A 131 3.65 18.71 13.36
CA ARG A 131 3.27 19.43 14.58
C ARG A 131 2.05 18.82 15.27
N LEU A 132 1.19 18.15 14.51
CA LEU A 132 -0.05 17.55 14.98
C LEU A 132 0.12 16.08 15.38
N TYR A 133 0.97 15.35 14.68
CA TYR A 133 1.14 13.90 14.82
C TYR A 133 2.59 13.52 15.15
N SER A 134 2.77 12.36 15.77
CA SER A 134 4.02 11.61 15.71
C SER A 134 3.96 10.64 14.55
N PHE A 135 4.99 10.64 13.71
CA PHE A 135 5.14 9.75 12.54
C PHE A 135 6.04 8.56 12.86
N SER A 136 5.76 7.41 12.26
CA SER A 136 6.66 6.26 12.33
C SER A 136 8.02 6.60 11.73
N LYS A 137 9.10 6.01 12.27
CA LYS A 137 10.47 6.22 11.80
C LYS A 137 10.70 5.63 10.41
N LEU A 138 10.04 4.52 10.13
CA LEU A 138 10.04 3.88 8.83
C LEU A 138 8.76 4.25 8.07
N ARG A 139 8.89 4.40 6.76
CA ARG A 139 7.72 4.53 5.89
C ARG A 139 6.88 3.26 5.95
N ALA A 140 5.58 3.40 5.97
CA ALA A 140 4.67 2.28 5.87
C ALA A 140 4.58 1.77 4.43
N GLY A 141 4.65 2.67 3.46
CA GLY A 141 4.62 2.34 2.04
C GLY A 141 4.87 3.57 1.17
N TYR A 142 4.52 3.44 -0.10
CA TYR A 142 4.56 4.52 -1.08
C TYR A 142 3.21 4.64 -1.78
N GLU A 143 2.81 5.86 -2.05
CA GLU A 143 1.68 6.20 -2.88
C GLU A 143 2.17 6.92 -4.13
N ASN A 144 1.65 6.52 -5.28
CA ASN A 144 1.89 7.23 -6.53
C ASN A 144 0.76 8.24 -6.75
N THR A 145 1.12 9.47 -7.03
CA THR A 145 0.19 10.47 -7.53
C THR A 145 0.18 10.42 -9.05
N CYS A 146 -0.96 10.16 -9.65
CA CYS A 146 -1.12 9.94 -11.08
C CYS A 146 -2.14 10.87 -11.71
N LEU A 147 -1.91 11.23 -12.98
CA LEU A 147 -2.92 11.85 -13.84
C LEU A 147 -3.73 10.76 -14.53
N HIS A 148 -5.03 10.77 -14.28
CA HIS A 148 -6.01 9.86 -14.86
C HIS A 148 -6.84 10.59 -15.91
N VAL A 149 -7.11 9.91 -17.02
CA VAL A 149 -8.05 10.34 -18.06
C VAL A 149 -9.05 9.23 -18.35
N SER A 150 -10.09 9.51 -19.10
CA SER A 150 -11.01 8.47 -19.58
C SER A 150 -10.25 7.35 -20.28
N SER A 151 -10.61 6.08 -20.03
CA SER A 151 -10.03 4.94 -20.75
C SER A 151 -10.27 5.00 -22.26
N MET A 152 -11.27 5.77 -22.70
CA MET A 152 -11.59 6.02 -24.11
C MET A 152 -10.76 7.15 -24.73
N SER A 153 -9.97 7.88 -23.95
CA SER A 153 -9.09 8.94 -24.46
C SER A 153 -7.97 8.34 -25.32
N ASP A 154 -7.60 9.02 -26.39
CA ASP A 154 -6.46 8.64 -27.24
C ASP A 154 -5.11 9.09 -26.67
N MET A 155 -5.11 9.80 -25.54
CA MET A 155 -3.92 10.33 -24.91
C MET A 155 -2.94 9.22 -24.51
N HIS A 156 -1.66 9.38 -24.84
CA HIS A 156 -0.60 8.43 -24.50
C HIS A 156 0.05 8.75 -23.14
N TYR A 157 0.75 7.76 -22.60
CA TYR A 157 1.51 7.95 -21.35
C TYR A 157 2.65 8.95 -21.54
N MET A 158 2.71 9.98 -20.68
CA MET A 158 3.69 11.07 -20.70
C MET A 158 3.66 11.93 -21.97
N ASP A 159 2.50 12.06 -22.60
CA ASP A 159 2.26 12.99 -23.71
C ASP A 159 2.08 14.42 -23.17
N LEU A 160 3.20 15.06 -22.85
CA LEU A 160 3.24 16.37 -22.18
C LEU A 160 2.62 17.49 -23.03
N GLU A 161 2.64 17.38 -24.36
CA GLU A 161 2.01 18.35 -25.25
C GLU A 161 0.49 18.30 -25.12
N ALA A 162 -0.07 17.10 -24.99
CA ALA A 162 -1.50 16.89 -24.79
C ALA A 162 -1.99 17.36 -23.41
N PHE A 163 -1.09 17.52 -22.44
CA PHE A 163 -1.46 18.01 -21.10
C PHE A 163 -1.67 19.52 -21.05
N ASN A 164 -1.17 20.24 -22.06
CA ASN A 164 -1.27 21.70 -22.06
C ASN A 164 -2.71 22.17 -22.25
N GLY A 165 -3.20 22.98 -21.31
CA GLY A 165 -4.57 23.50 -21.32
C GLY A 165 -5.62 22.50 -20.82
N MET A 166 -5.23 21.30 -20.32
CA MET A 166 -6.18 20.34 -19.75
C MET A 166 -6.94 20.93 -18.55
N ARG A 167 -8.22 20.59 -18.47
CA ARG A 167 -9.05 20.81 -17.28
C ARG A 167 -8.86 19.63 -16.34
N ILE A 168 -8.18 19.87 -15.21
CA ILE A 168 -7.79 18.80 -14.29
C ILE A 168 -8.51 18.95 -12.96
N GLY A 169 -9.14 17.85 -12.50
CA GLY A 169 -9.81 17.73 -11.22
C GLY A 169 -8.87 17.38 -10.08
N PHE A 170 -9.12 17.96 -8.90
CA PHE A 170 -8.40 17.72 -7.66
C PHE A 170 -9.39 17.63 -6.50
N PHE A 171 -9.02 16.91 -5.45
CA PHE A 171 -9.72 17.04 -4.19
C PHE A 171 -9.37 18.36 -3.51
N THR A 172 -10.38 18.98 -2.90
CA THR A 172 -10.20 20.17 -2.07
C THR A 172 -9.20 19.85 -0.93
N ASP A 173 -8.31 20.79 -0.63
CA ASP A 173 -7.26 20.69 0.41
C ASP A 173 -6.26 19.53 0.24
N SER A 174 -6.21 18.90 -0.93
CA SER A 174 -5.24 17.86 -1.22
C SER A 174 -3.86 18.43 -1.61
N LEU A 175 -2.79 17.69 -1.24
CA LEU A 175 -1.44 18.01 -1.69
C LEU A 175 -1.24 17.79 -3.21
N GLN A 176 -2.14 17.08 -3.84
CA GLN A 176 -2.05 16.66 -5.23
C GLN A 176 -2.03 17.86 -6.20
N TYR A 177 -2.75 18.93 -5.87
CA TYR A 177 -2.72 20.16 -6.65
C TYR A 177 -1.32 20.77 -6.69
N ASP A 178 -0.66 20.93 -5.55
CA ASP A 178 0.70 21.47 -5.48
C ASP A 178 1.73 20.55 -6.15
N VAL A 179 1.53 19.25 -6.05
CA VAL A 179 2.38 18.25 -6.72
C VAL A 179 2.25 18.39 -8.23
N MET A 180 1.01 18.46 -8.76
CA MET A 180 0.75 18.63 -10.19
C MET A 180 1.26 19.98 -10.71
N LYS A 181 1.09 21.04 -9.95
CA LYS A 181 1.59 22.37 -10.30
C LYS A 181 3.11 22.39 -10.48
N ARG A 182 3.85 21.75 -9.58
CA ARG A 182 5.31 21.61 -9.71
C ARG A 182 5.68 20.76 -10.91
N PHE A 183 4.99 19.66 -11.13
CA PHE A 183 5.21 18.80 -12.29
C PHE A 183 4.97 19.53 -13.61
N ALA A 184 3.90 20.31 -13.74
CA ALA A 184 3.60 21.11 -14.91
C ALA A 184 4.68 22.17 -15.17
N ALA A 185 5.10 22.88 -14.12
CA ALA A 185 6.16 23.89 -14.22
C ALA A 185 7.52 23.27 -14.66
N GLN A 186 7.86 22.09 -14.18
CA GLN A 186 9.09 21.38 -14.55
C GLN A 186 9.06 20.86 -16.00
N ASN A 187 7.87 20.59 -16.53
CA ASN A 187 7.69 20.01 -17.85
C ASN A 187 7.18 21.04 -18.89
N GLY A 188 7.00 22.30 -18.51
CA GLY A 188 6.74 23.39 -19.44
C GLY A 188 5.31 23.44 -20.00
N PHE A 189 4.31 22.94 -19.28
CA PHE A 189 2.91 23.04 -19.68
C PHE A 189 2.05 23.72 -18.60
N SER A 190 0.84 24.14 -18.96
CA SER A 190 -0.16 24.72 -18.07
C SER A 190 -1.45 23.92 -18.09
N PHE A 191 -2.27 24.06 -17.05
CA PHE A 191 -3.57 23.42 -16.94
C PHE A 191 -4.57 24.29 -16.18
N GLU A 192 -5.86 24.00 -16.33
CA GLU A 192 -6.94 24.61 -15.56
C GLU A 192 -7.33 23.68 -14.40
N SER A 193 -7.49 24.20 -13.20
CA SER A 193 -7.79 23.41 -12.01
C SER A 193 -9.25 23.49 -11.61
N PHE A 194 -9.85 22.34 -11.29
CA PHE A 194 -11.21 22.17 -10.79
C PHE A 194 -11.16 21.41 -9.47
N PHE A 195 -11.86 21.88 -8.43
CA PHE A 195 -11.82 21.29 -7.10
C PHE A 195 -13.16 20.62 -6.76
N PHE A 196 -13.07 19.45 -6.13
CA PHE A 196 -14.19 18.60 -5.75
C PHE A 196 -14.04 18.16 -4.29
N GLU A 197 -15.15 17.99 -3.59
CA GLU A 197 -15.15 17.44 -2.24
C GLU A 197 -15.34 15.92 -2.25
N GLU A 198 -16.07 15.39 -3.22
CA GLU A 198 -16.44 14.00 -3.31
C GLU A 198 -15.89 13.33 -4.58
N SER A 199 -15.46 12.06 -4.42
CA SER A 199 -14.91 11.26 -5.53
C SER A 199 -15.89 11.02 -6.67
N ASN A 200 -17.17 10.83 -6.33
CA ASN A 200 -18.24 10.59 -7.28
C ASN A 200 -18.50 11.83 -8.16
N GLU A 201 -18.43 13.03 -7.59
CA GLU A 201 -18.57 14.29 -8.32
C GLU A 201 -17.45 14.48 -9.35
N MET A 202 -16.22 14.17 -8.96
CA MET A 202 -15.05 14.25 -9.84
C MET A 202 -15.12 13.20 -10.96
N ALA A 203 -15.53 11.98 -10.64
CA ALA A 203 -15.74 10.92 -11.63
C ALA A 203 -16.87 11.27 -12.62
N GLN A 204 -17.97 11.85 -12.14
CA GLN A 204 -19.07 12.32 -12.95
C GLN A 204 -18.62 13.49 -13.86
N ALA A 205 -17.85 14.44 -13.33
CA ALA A 205 -17.33 15.57 -14.11
C ALA A 205 -16.45 15.09 -15.28
N LEU A 206 -15.65 14.03 -15.07
CA LEU A 206 -14.88 13.41 -16.15
C LEU A 206 -15.80 12.74 -17.19
N ALA A 207 -16.79 11.97 -16.75
CA ALA A 207 -17.73 11.28 -17.64
C ALA A 207 -18.56 12.26 -18.48
N GLU A 208 -18.91 13.43 -17.91
CA GLU A 208 -19.64 14.50 -18.59
C GLU A 208 -18.76 15.43 -19.46
N GLY A 209 -17.43 15.20 -19.44
CA GLY A 209 -16.48 16.05 -20.17
C GLY A 209 -16.34 17.47 -19.61
N ARG A 210 -16.69 17.69 -18.33
CA ARG A 210 -16.45 18.97 -17.64
C ARG A 210 -14.99 19.15 -17.26
N ILE A 211 -14.28 18.03 -17.02
CA ILE A 211 -12.83 17.94 -16.89
C ILE A 211 -12.27 16.91 -17.88
N ASP A 212 -11.01 17.04 -18.24
CA ASP A 212 -10.32 16.15 -19.17
C ASP A 212 -9.57 15.04 -18.44
N GLY A 213 -9.25 15.25 -17.18
CA GLY A 213 -8.59 14.29 -16.31
C GLY A 213 -8.67 14.71 -14.84
N TYR A 214 -8.14 13.86 -13.95
CA TYR A 214 -8.02 14.18 -12.54
C TYR A 214 -6.75 13.57 -11.95
N VAL A 215 -6.28 14.15 -10.85
CA VAL A 215 -5.11 13.66 -10.14
C VAL A 215 -5.54 12.90 -8.90
N ASP A 216 -5.07 11.62 -8.81
CA ASP A 216 -5.33 10.75 -7.67
C ASP A 216 -4.24 9.66 -7.57
N GLY A 217 -4.38 8.74 -6.60
CA GLY A 217 -3.55 7.53 -6.50
C GLY A 217 -3.68 6.59 -7.70
N VAL A 218 -2.78 5.60 -7.81
CA VAL A 218 -2.65 4.72 -9.01
C VAL A 218 -3.92 3.95 -9.36
N LEU A 219 -4.72 3.55 -8.39
CA LEU A 219 -5.71 2.51 -8.58
C LEU A 219 -7.14 3.02 -8.43
N ARG A 220 -7.53 4.08 -9.14
CA ARG A 220 -8.95 4.35 -9.25
C ARG A 220 -9.53 3.77 -10.52
N GLY A 221 -10.30 2.80 -10.28
CA GLY A 221 -11.54 2.31 -10.88
C GLY A 221 -11.71 2.27 -12.37
N ASN A 222 -12.72 1.54 -12.67
CA ASN A 222 -13.26 1.22 -13.97
C ASN A 222 -13.54 2.49 -14.81
N GLY A 223 -13.02 2.51 -16.03
CA GLY A 223 -13.30 3.56 -17.00
C GLY A 223 -12.24 4.65 -17.12
N THR A 224 -11.13 4.57 -16.37
CA THR A 224 -9.99 5.49 -16.51
C THR A 224 -8.68 4.78 -16.81
N LYS A 225 -7.71 5.52 -17.32
CA LYS A 225 -6.32 5.08 -17.49
C LYS A 225 -5.36 6.14 -16.97
N VAL A 226 -4.20 5.69 -16.46
CA VAL A 226 -3.11 6.57 -16.05
C VAL A 226 -2.33 7.03 -17.29
N VAL A 227 -2.15 8.34 -17.44
CA VAL A 227 -1.34 8.94 -18.51
C VAL A 227 -0.07 9.59 -18.00
N ALA A 228 0.07 9.81 -16.70
CA ALA A 228 1.34 10.19 -16.07
C ALA A 228 1.40 9.72 -14.62
N THR A 229 2.59 9.30 -14.17
CA THR A 229 2.94 9.23 -12.76
C THR A 229 3.69 10.51 -12.42
N ILE A 230 3.07 11.34 -11.58
CA ILE A 230 3.52 12.70 -11.26
C ILE A 230 4.55 12.67 -10.13
N SER A 231 4.26 11.88 -9.10
CA SER A 231 5.18 11.65 -7.97
C SER A 231 4.97 10.28 -7.34
N THR A 232 5.97 9.86 -6.57
CA THR A 232 5.92 8.68 -5.70
C THR A 232 6.36 9.12 -4.32
N ASP A 233 5.41 9.22 -3.40
CA ASP A 233 5.64 9.78 -2.07
C ASP A 233 5.48 8.71 -0.98
N PRO A 234 6.35 8.71 0.04
CA PRO A 234 6.20 7.80 1.16
C PRO A 234 5.02 8.20 2.04
N PHE A 235 4.30 7.20 2.53
CA PHE A 235 3.32 7.39 3.60
C PHE A 235 3.72 6.63 4.86
N PHE A 236 3.16 7.04 5.98
CA PHE A 236 3.58 6.64 7.31
C PHE A 236 2.39 6.25 8.18
N PHE A 237 2.68 5.56 9.27
CA PHE A 237 1.79 5.50 10.41
C PHE A 237 1.90 6.79 11.23
N VAL A 238 0.77 7.19 11.81
CA VAL A 238 0.70 8.34 12.72
C VAL A 238 -0.05 7.96 14.00
N THR A 239 0.40 8.54 15.11
CA THR A 239 -0.26 8.49 16.41
C THR A 239 -0.50 9.90 16.90
N ARG A 240 -1.24 10.05 18.01
CA ARG A 240 -1.24 11.30 18.75
C ARG A 240 0.19 11.76 18.99
N LYS A 241 0.36 13.08 19.07
CA LYS A 241 1.67 13.70 19.31
C LYS A 241 2.29 13.13 20.60
N ASP A 242 3.57 12.74 20.48
CA ASP A 242 4.41 12.23 21.58
C ASP A 242 3.93 10.93 22.26
N ASP A 243 3.06 10.16 21.59
CA ASP A 243 2.60 8.85 22.08
C ASP A 243 3.65 7.75 21.84
N SER A 244 4.68 7.69 22.68
CA SER A 244 5.72 6.67 22.61
C SER A 244 5.21 5.27 22.97
N ALA A 245 4.12 5.17 23.74
CA ALA A 245 3.55 3.88 24.15
C ALA A 245 3.00 3.04 23.00
N ILE A 246 2.66 3.70 21.87
CA ILE A 246 2.25 3.05 20.63
C ILE A 246 3.37 3.14 19.59
N MET A 247 4.00 4.31 19.44
CA MET A 247 4.96 4.56 18.39
C MET A 247 6.24 3.71 18.51
N ASP A 248 6.76 3.49 19.74
CA ASP A 248 8.01 2.72 19.91
C ASP A 248 7.84 1.24 19.59
N PRO A 249 6.83 0.52 20.12
CA PRO A 249 6.58 -0.87 19.71
C PRO A 249 6.25 -1.01 18.23
N LEU A 250 5.52 -0.06 17.63
CA LEU A 250 5.25 -0.02 16.20
C LEU A 250 6.55 0.03 15.39
N ASN A 251 7.41 1.00 15.71
CA ASN A 251 8.70 1.16 15.02
C ASN A 251 9.61 -0.08 15.19
N GLU A 252 9.56 -0.72 16.35
CA GLU A 252 10.33 -1.96 16.58
C GLU A 252 9.79 -3.11 15.74
N ALA A 253 8.48 -3.28 15.68
CA ALA A 253 7.85 -4.29 14.82
C ALA A 253 8.15 -4.05 13.33
N MET A 254 8.05 -2.79 12.87
CA MET A 254 8.36 -2.42 11.48
C MET A 254 9.82 -2.69 11.08
N ARG A 255 10.77 -2.67 12.02
CA ARG A 255 12.18 -3.04 11.74
C ARG A 255 12.39 -4.53 11.55
N ARG A 256 11.45 -5.35 12.02
CA ARG A 256 11.53 -6.82 11.97
C ARG A 256 10.78 -7.43 10.78
N ILE A 257 9.94 -6.66 10.12
CA ILE A 257 9.21 -7.05 8.92
C ILE A 257 10.05 -6.75 7.66
#